data_7fbcab5207db809e000bd0e7d720a38d
#
_entry.id   7fbcab5207db809e000bd0e7d720a38d
#
_cell.length_a   1.000
_cell.length_b   1.000
_cell.length_c   1.000
_cell.angle_alpha   90.00
_cell.angle_beta   90.00
_cell.angle_gamma   90.00
#
_symmetry.space_group_name_H-M   'P 1'
#
loop_
_entity.id
_entity.type
_entity.pdbx_description
1 polymer ?
#
loop_
_entity_poly.entity_id
_entity_poly.type
_entity_poly.pdbx_seq_one_letter_code
_entity_poly.pdbx_strand_id
1 'polypeptide(L)'
;LDGYADRRFTHTSEEVRDYIIGQGKTVNRVYYTSSSAFPKNYNKYHYSDGQAIPSELRKDIAPFYPWTGNNTNIASEINAGKFYVLHRDHGSYTGWKHPNFSVTDISNLTNGDKLPVVFSINCQTGGFLQTECFAEKFIRQSGGGAVGVFAASQISYSGYNDALTVGMFDAIWSNPGLLPNFGSGGISNPNVNTHSDIYKMGHVLNQGLLRMGQTWGLDQYTNRIFHYFGDPSMEMYTASPSTFTGVTVTENGTSATVNTGVSNCKITVCSILDMGSSCYEVADNVSSYTFTDIVKPYYISVTKHNYKPYIYPQDIYIQNYTFTSDRLIIGRNIFVGNNVTPSQTQGPVIIKNGANVIFSAEQDVLLDRGFEVELGGTFEIKKR
;
A
#
# COMPACT_ATOMS: atom_id res chain seq x y z
N LEU A 1 27.64 1.86 1.81
CA LEU A 1 28.76 2.44 1.01
C LEU A 1 30.12 1.80 1.23
N ASP A 2 30.24 0.61 1.85
CA ASP A 2 31.52 0.03 2.20
C ASP A 2 32.29 -0.48 0.99
N GLY A 3 31.60 -1.17 0.09
CA GLY A 3 32.17 -1.63 -1.17
C GLY A 3 32.10 -0.59 -2.28
N TYR A 4 33.06 -0.64 -3.19
CA TYR A 4 33.04 0.23 -4.37
C TYR A 4 31.78 0.02 -5.23
N ALA A 5 31.31 -1.23 -5.32
CA ALA A 5 30.10 -1.57 -6.06
C ALA A 5 28.81 -1.05 -5.39
N ASP A 6 28.79 -0.99 -4.06
CA ASP A 6 27.58 -0.67 -3.29
C ASP A 6 27.24 0.83 -3.25
N ARG A 7 28.19 1.70 -3.62
CA ARG A 7 27.96 3.16 -3.70
C ARG A 7 26.81 3.54 -4.63
N ARG A 8 26.52 2.72 -5.63
CA ARG A 8 25.37 2.92 -6.53
C ARG A 8 24.02 2.83 -5.82
N PHE A 9 23.91 2.04 -4.75
CA PHE A 9 22.69 1.92 -3.98
C PHE A 9 22.32 3.26 -3.34
N THR A 10 23.30 3.93 -2.79
CA THR A 10 23.12 5.29 -2.27
C THR A 10 22.82 6.28 -3.40
N HIS A 11 23.47 6.16 -4.55
CA HIS A 11 23.21 7.03 -5.70
C HIS A 11 21.73 6.96 -6.12
N THR A 12 21.20 5.78 -6.37
CA THR A 12 19.78 5.60 -6.71
C THR A 12 18.85 6.14 -5.62
N SER A 13 19.21 5.93 -4.34
CA SER A 13 18.42 6.45 -3.21
C SER A 13 18.42 7.99 -3.17
N GLU A 14 19.55 8.64 -3.46
CA GLU A 14 19.63 10.09 -3.51
C GLU A 14 18.90 10.68 -4.72
N GLU A 15 18.96 10.05 -5.89
CA GLU A 15 18.17 10.46 -7.06
C GLU A 15 16.66 10.44 -6.75
N VAL A 16 16.18 9.36 -6.15
CA VAL A 16 14.77 9.25 -5.71
C VAL A 16 14.46 10.30 -4.63
N ARG A 17 15.36 10.49 -3.67
CA ARG A 17 15.19 11.48 -2.61
C ARG A 17 15.05 12.89 -3.18
N ASP A 18 15.97 13.30 -4.04
CA ASP A 18 15.97 14.64 -4.61
C ASP A 18 14.74 14.86 -5.49
N TYR A 19 14.32 13.83 -6.21
CA TYR A 19 13.06 13.86 -6.96
C TYR A 19 11.84 14.07 -6.06
N ILE A 20 11.72 13.32 -4.97
CA ILE A 20 10.61 13.44 -4.00
C ILE A 20 10.63 14.81 -3.31
N ILE A 21 11.81 15.34 -3.00
CA ILE A 21 11.95 16.72 -2.46
C ILE A 21 11.47 17.73 -3.49
N GLY A 22 11.82 17.54 -4.77
CA GLY A 22 11.32 18.37 -5.88
C GLY A 22 9.78 18.37 -6.00
N GLN A 23 9.10 17.30 -5.53
CA GLN A 23 7.64 17.22 -5.41
C GLN A 23 7.10 17.89 -4.12
N GLY A 24 7.94 18.65 -3.40
CA GLY A 24 7.54 19.36 -2.17
C GLY A 24 7.36 18.46 -0.95
N LYS A 25 7.98 17.28 -0.93
CA LYS A 25 7.91 16.34 0.20
C LYS A 25 9.19 16.38 1.03
N THR A 26 9.13 15.88 2.26
CA THR A 26 10.30 15.69 3.12
C THR A 26 10.76 14.25 3.06
N VAL A 27 12.08 14.06 3.02
CA VAL A 27 12.70 12.74 2.98
C VAL A 27 13.80 12.65 4.02
N ASN A 28 13.72 11.64 4.88
CA ASN A 28 14.74 11.35 5.88
C ASN A 28 15.69 10.28 5.35
N ARG A 29 16.97 10.44 5.62
CA ARG A 29 18.03 9.46 5.32
C ARG A 29 18.29 8.60 6.54
N VAL A 30 18.38 7.28 6.37
CA VAL A 30 18.90 6.34 7.36
C VAL A 30 19.98 5.51 6.69
N TYR A 31 21.19 6.05 6.60
CA TYR A 31 22.29 5.42 5.90
C TYR A 31 23.34 4.87 6.87
N TYR A 32 23.98 3.80 6.44
CA TYR A 32 25.06 3.15 7.14
C TYR A 32 26.29 3.03 6.23
N THR A 33 27.46 3.19 6.80
CA THR A 33 28.73 2.75 6.22
C THR A 33 29.73 2.45 7.35
N SER A 34 30.73 1.61 7.08
CA SER A 34 31.76 1.33 8.07
C SER A 34 32.55 2.59 8.46
N SER A 35 33.11 2.59 9.65
CA SER A 35 33.89 3.71 10.16
C SER A 35 35.13 4.00 9.30
N SER A 36 35.66 2.98 8.63
CA SER A 36 36.88 3.07 7.77
C SER A 36 36.60 3.49 6.33
N ALA A 37 35.31 3.52 5.89
CA ALA A 37 34.98 3.89 4.52
C ALA A 37 34.81 5.41 4.36
N PHE A 38 35.56 5.99 3.40
CA PHE A 38 35.51 7.41 3.07
C PHE A 38 35.36 7.62 1.55
N PRO A 39 34.24 7.14 0.95
CA PRO A 39 34.03 7.26 -0.48
C PRO A 39 33.86 8.73 -0.87
N LYS A 40 34.50 9.15 -1.99
CA LYS A 40 34.41 10.51 -2.54
C LYS A 40 33.52 10.59 -3.77
N ASN A 41 33.36 9.47 -4.47
CA ASN A 41 32.58 9.38 -5.70
C ASN A 41 31.69 8.16 -5.66
N TYR A 42 30.55 8.22 -6.35
CA TYR A 42 29.73 7.06 -6.65
C TYR A 42 30.48 6.10 -7.57
N ASN A 43 30.03 4.85 -7.63
CA ASN A 43 30.58 3.87 -8.53
C ASN A 43 30.26 4.25 -9.99
N LYS A 44 31.27 4.31 -10.86
CA LYS A 44 31.11 4.61 -12.29
C LYS A 44 30.72 3.41 -13.17
N TYR A 45 30.46 2.26 -12.57
CA TYR A 45 29.99 1.09 -13.31
C TYR A 45 28.47 1.01 -13.27
N HIS A 46 27.90 0.50 -14.35
CA HIS A 46 26.47 0.34 -14.56
C HIS A 46 25.74 1.68 -14.61
N TYR A 47 25.21 2.13 -13.52
CA TYR A 47 24.31 3.26 -13.42
C TYR A 47 24.96 4.58 -13.11
N SER A 48 26.12 4.56 -12.53
CA SER A 48 26.79 5.76 -12.06
C SER A 48 27.90 6.15 -13.03
N ASP A 49 28.02 7.44 -13.28
CA ASP A 49 29.10 8.04 -14.06
C ASP A 49 30.36 8.34 -13.23
N GLY A 50 30.36 7.98 -11.96
CA GLY A 50 31.42 8.32 -11.03
C GLY A 50 31.31 9.73 -10.46
N GLN A 51 30.12 10.34 -10.50
CA GLN A 51 29.88 11.65 -9.91
C GLN A 51 30.37 11.73 -8.47
N ALA A 52 30.76 12.92 -8.05
CA ALA A 52 31.10 13.17 -6.66
C ALA A 52 29.90 12.94 -5.74
N ILE A 53 30.14 12.25 -4.65
CA ILE A 53 29.15 12.14 -3.57
C ILE A 53 28.89 13.55 -3.02
N PRO A 54 27.63 13.96 -2.78
CA PRO A 54 27.30 15.27 -2.23
C PRO A 54 28.12 15.58 -0.98
N SER A 55 28.58 16.82 -0.85
CA SER A 55 29.50 17.23 0.22
C SER A 55 28.95 16.91 1.62
N GLU A 56 27.66 17.05 1.83
CA GLU A 56 26.99 16.74 3.09
C GLU A 56 26.99 15.24 3.44
N LEU A 57 27.24 14.37 2.47
CA LEU A 57 27.37 12.92 2.68
C LEU A 57 28.82 12.46 2.78
N ARG A 58 29.78 13.31 2.48
CA ARG A 58 31.21 12.96 2.52
C ARG A 58 31.77 13.05 3.93
N LYS A 59 32.28 11.94 4.45
CA LYS A 59 32.87 11.86 5.81
C LYS A 59 34.17 12.60 5.97
N ASP A 60 34.81 13.03 4.89
CA ASP A 60 36.04 13.84 4.91
C ASP A 60 35.79 15.35 4.84
N ILE A 61 34.53 15.79 4.79
CA ILE A 61 34.11 17.20 4.79
C ILE A 61 33.12 17.44 5.93
N ALA A 62 33.50 18.21 6.92
CA ALA A 62 32.61 18.55 8.04
C ALA A 62 31.76 19.82 7.73
N PRO A 63 30.51 19.92 8.22
CA PRO A 63 29.74 18.84 8.85
C PRO A 63 29.23 17.83 7.82
N PHE A 64 29.21 16.55 8.18
CA PHE A 64 28.76 15.49 7.31
C PHE A 64 27.62 14.66 7.97
N TYR A 65 26.86 13.97 7.14
CA TYR A 65 25.86 13.01 7.58
C TYR A 65 26.55 11.85 8.35
N PRO A 66 26.03 11.45 9.54
CA PRO A 66 26.78 10.56 10.44
C PRO A 66 26.96 9.11 9.97
N TRP A 67 26.21 8.62 9.01
CA TRP A 67 26.30 7.24 8.47
C TRP A 67 26.22 6.14 9.55
N THR A 68 25.44 6.37 10.60
CA THR A 68 25.30 5.47 11.76
C THR A 68 23.91 4.82 11.82
N GLY A 69 23.22 4.79 10.68
CA GLY A 69 21.91 4.20 10.56
C GLY A 69 21.87 2.75 11.07
N ASN A 70 20.81 2.40 11.80
CA ASN A 70 20.61 1.08 12.37
C ASN A 70 19.13 0.73 12.45
N ASN A 71 18.81 -0.47 12.92
CA ASN A 71 17.43 -0.95 13.05
C ASN A 71 16.56 -0.05 13.95
N THR A 72 17.10 0.52 15.01
CA THR A 72 16.35 1.43 15.88
C THR A 72 15.96 2.71 15.16
N ASN A 73 16.84 3.27 14.34
CA ASN A 73 16.54 4.44 13.53
C ASN A 73 15.45 4.13 12.50
N ILE A 74 15.53 2.99 11.82
CA ILE A 74 14.52 2.55 10.85
C ILE A 74 13.15 2.38 11.55
N ALA A 75 13.11 1.67 12.67
CA ALA A 75 11.89 1.48 13.45
C ALA A 75 11.28 2.81 13.92
N SER A 76 12.12 3.74 14.40
CA SER A 76 11.70 5.07 14.83
C SER A 76 11.04 5.85 13.70
N GLU A 77 11.65 5.86 12.51
CA GLU A 77 11.11 6.54 11.35
C GLU A 77 9.78 5.92 10.88
N ILE A 78 9.66 4.60 10.86
CA ILE A 78 8.43 3.91 10.50
C ILE A 78 7.33 4.20 11.55
N ASN A 79 7.65 4.12 12.84
CA ASN A 79 6.68 4.37 13.92
C ASN A 79 6.20 5.84 13.97
N ALA A 80 7.04 6.78 13.56
CA ALA A 80 6.62 8.18 13.39
C ALA A 80 5.58 8.37 12.28
N GLY A 81 5.49 7.41 11.36
CA GLY A 81 4.61 7.42 10.18
C GLY A 81 5.31 7.98 8.95
N LYS A 82 5.34 7.18 7.92
CA LYS A 82 5.86 7.54 6.58
C LYS A 82 4.87 7.07 5.53
N PHE A 83 4.81 7.78 4.40
CA PHE A 83 4.08 7.28 3.23
C PHE A 83 4.85 6.17 2.53
N TYR A 84 6.16 6.37 2.40
CA TYR A 84 7.05 5.46 1.67
C TYR A 84 8.29 5.16 2.49
N VAL A 85 8.77 3.92 2.37
CA VAL A 85 10.07 3.47 2.87
C VAL A 85 10.80 2.81 1.70
N LEU A 86 11.94 3.36 1.31
CA LEU A 86 12.79 2.78 0.27
C LEU A 86 14.03 2.17 0.91
N HIS A 87 14.25 0.90 0.67
CA HIS A 87 15.53 0.24 0.95
C HIS A 87 16.18 -0.22 -0.36
N ARG A 88 17.38 0.27 -0.59
CA ARG A 88 18.20 -0.06 -1.75
C ARG A 88 19.59 -0.46 -1.30
N ASP A 89 19.82 -1.75 -1.12
CA ASP A 89 21.08 -2.38 -0.73
C ASP A 89 20.92 -3.91 -0.86
N HIS A 90 21.66 -4.71 -0.10
CA HIS A 90 21.52 -6.15 0.00
C HIS A 90 20.33 -6.56 0.89
N GLY A 91 19.78 -7.71 0.60
CA GLY A 91 18.69 -8.32 1.37
C GLY A 91 18.74 -9.83 1.37
N SER A 92 17.96 -10.42 2.24
CA SER A 92 17.75 -11.86 2.37
C SER A 92 16.29 -12.14 2.76
N TYR A 93 15.90 -13.40 2.84
CA TYR A 93 14.54 -13.79 3.28
C TYR A 93 14.13 -13.17 4.62
N THR A 94 15.11 -12.93 5.50
CA THR A 94 14.87 -12.47 6.88
C THR A 94 15.07 -10.98 7.08
N GLY A 95 15.50 -10.22 6.06
CA GLY A 95 15.65 -8.79 6.22
C GLY A 95 16.67 -8.09 5.33
N TRP A 96 16.82 -6.81 5.61
CA TRP A 96 17.74 -5.87 4.98
C TRP A 96 19.15 -5.93 5.57
N LYS A 97 20.12 -5.48 4.79
CA LYS A 97 21.51 -5.25 5.19
C LYS A 97 21.86 -3.76 5.03
N HIS A 98 22.74 -3.28 5.85
CA HIS A 98 23.41 -1.97 5.78
C HIS A 98 22.50 -0.74 5.57
N PRO A 99 21.62 -0.37 6.52
CA PRO A 99 21.55 -0.92 7.88
C PRO A 99 20.69 -2.18 7.97
N ASN A 100 21.05 -3.03 8.95
CA ASN A 100 20.27 -4.24 9.19
C ASN A 100 18.88 -3.90 9.72
N PHE A 101 17.86 -4.59 9.19
CA PHE A 101 16.50 -4.56 9.69
C PHE A 101 15.84 -5.90 9.36
N SER A 102 15.31 -6.60 10.36
CA SER A 102 14.93 -8.01 10.23
C SER A 102 13.45 -8.24 10.53
N VAL A 103 12.98 -9.47 10.28
CA VAL A 103 11.64 -9.93 10.69
C VAL A 103 11.39 -9.73 12.20
N THR A 104 12.45 -9.85 13.04
CA THR A 104 12.34 -9.57 14.48
C THR A 104 12.11 -8.09 14.74
N ASP A 105 12.78 -7.20 14.01
CA ASP A 105 12.58 -5.74 14.16
C ASP A 105 11.16 -5.32 13.72
N ILE A 106 10.63 -5.94 12.67
CA ILE A 106 9.24 -5.70 12.22
C ILE A 106 8.25 -6.09 13.34
N SER A 107 8.51 -7.17 14.08
CA SER A 107 7.64 -7.61 15.18
C SER A 107 7.51 -6.56 16.30
N ASN A 108 8.44 -5.63 16.39
CA ASN A 108 8.45 -4.55 17.38
C ASN A 108 7.91 -3.22 16.85
N LEU A 109 7.40 -3.17 15.61
CA LEU A 109 6.79 -1.96 15.06
C LEU A 109 5.47 -1.65 15.77
N THR A 110 5.26 -0.37 16.06
CA THR A 110 4.10 0.17 16.75
C THR A 110 3.47 1.35 15.99
N ASN A 111 3.60 1.34 14.69
CA ASN A 111 3.10 2.43 13.82
C ASN A 111 1.56 2.44 13.66
N GLY A 112 0.84 1.44 14.19
CA GLY A 112 -0.62 1.39 14.14
C GLY A 112 -1.13 1.52 12.71
N ASP A 113 -2.07 2.45 12.48
CA ASP A 113 -2.66 2.70 11.16
C ASP A 113 -1.79 3.54 10.22
N LYS A 114 -0.60 3.99 10.67
CA LYS A 114 0.35 4.74 9.84
C LYS A 114 1.18 3.79 8.99
N LEU A 115 0.53 3.02 8.14
CA LEU A 115 1.13 1.95 7.35
C LEU A 115 1.79 2.50 6.08
N PRO A 116 3.13 2.43 5.93
CA PRO A 116 3.81 2.84 4.72
C PRO A 116 3.64 1.84 3.58
N VAL A 117 3.90 2.30 2.35
CA VAL A 117 4.27 1.43 1.25
C VAL A 117 5.79 1.23 1.29
N VAL A 118 6.23 -0.02 1.30
CA VAL A 118 7.65 -0.39 1.40
C VAL A 118 8.19 -0.81 0.03
N PHE A 119 9.23 -0.12 -0.42
CA PHE A 119 9.99 -0.45 -1.62
C PHE A 119 11.27 -1.18 -1.20
N SER A 120 11.19 -2.50 -1.07
CA SER A 120 12.30 -3.37 -0.67
C SER A 120 13.03 -3.87 -1.92
N ILE A 121 13.84 -3.00 -2.52
CA ILE A 121 14.46 -3.25 -3.82
C ILE A 121 15.87 -3.83 -3.62
N ASN A 122 15.88 -5.12 -3.35
CA ASN A 122 17.06 -5.92 -3.00
C ASN A 122 16.77 -7.41 -3.27
N CYS A 123 17.66 -8.31 -2.82
CA CYS A 123 17.49 -9.75 -3.02
C CYS A 123 16.53 -10.36 -1.99
N GLN A 124 15.69 -11.29 -2.41
CA GLN A 124 15.04 -12.35 -1.62
C GLN A 124 14.08 -11.91 -0.50
N THR A 125 13.89 -10.64 -0.24
CA THR A 125 12.98 -10.19 0.85
C THR A 125 11.52 -10.55 0.63
N GLY A 126 11.12 -10.86 -0.62
CA GLY A 126 9.82 -11.39 -1.00
C GLY A 126 9.81 -12.90 -1.29
N GLY A 127 10.72 -13.66 -0.70
CA GLY A 127 10.85 -15.10 -0.94
C GLY A 127 9.78 -15.95 -0.26
N PHE A 128 8.54 -15.84 -0.71
CA PHE A 128 7.32 -16.44 -0.12
C PHE A 128 7.26 -17.98 -0.14
N LEU A 129 8.29 -18.65 -0.66
CA LEU A 129 8.45 -20.10 -0.48
C LEU A 129 9.03 -20.48 0.89
N GLN A 130 9.48 -19.49 1.66
CA GLN A 130 9.88 -19.67 3.06
C GLN A 130 8.63 -19.69 3.97
N THR A 131 8.79 -20.14 5.21
CA THR A 131 7.68 -20.18 6.20
C THR A 131 7.06 -18.79 6.42
N GLU A 132 7.88 -17.76 6.52
CA GLU A 132 7.48 -16.35 6.54
C GLU A 132 8.67 -15.51 6.04
N CYS A 133 8.49 -14.82 4.92
CA CYS A 133 9.54 -13.92 4.44
C CYS A 133 9.34 -12.50 5.00
N PHE A 134 10.35 -11.66 4.78
CA PHE A 134 10.37 -10.30 5.28
C PHE A 134 9.17 -9.46 4.80
N ALA A 135 8.79 -9.57 3.51
CA ALA A 135 7.64 -8.86 2.96
C ALA A 135 6.32 -9.33 3.59
N GLU A 136 6.12 -10.65 3.76
CA GLU A 136 4.94 -11.20 4.42
C GLU A 136 4.85 -10.74 5.87
N LYS A 137 5.99 -10.70 6.57
CA LYS A 137 6.04 -10.22 7.96
C LYS A 137 5.54 -8.79 8.08
N PHE A 138 5.91 -7.89 7.16
CA PHE A 138 5.41 -6.51 7.14
C PHE A 138 3.88 -6.43 6.98
N ILE A 139 3.31 -7.22 6.07
CA ILE A 139 1.86 -7.21 5.80
C ILE A 139 1.05 -7.85 6.94
N ARG A 140 1.62 -8.83 7.63
CA ARG A 140 0.94 -9.61 8.67
C ARG A 140 1.17 -9.08 10.09
N GLN A 141 1.99 -8.04 10.25
CA GLN A 141 2.31 -7.49 11.56
C GLN A 141 1.08 -6.86 12.22
N SER A 142 0.68 -7.42 13.37
CA SER A 142 -0.40 -6.86 14.18
C SER A 142 0.05 -5.58 14.87
N GLY A 143 -0.78 -4.53 14.84
CA GLY A 143 -0.51 -3.25 15.48
C GLY A 143 0.51 -2.38 14.76
N GLY A 144 0.83 -2.70 13.51
CA GLY A 144 1.76 -1.92 12.68
C GLY A 144 2.13 -2.63 11.39
N GLY A 145 3.33 -2.37 10.87
CA GLY A 145 3.84 -2.96 9.65
C GLY A 145 3.69 -2.06 8.43
N ALA A 146 3.21 -2.60 7.31
CA ALA A 146 3.05 -1.90 6.04
C ALA A 146 1.72 -2.25 5.36
N VAL A 147 1.21 -1.33 4.54
CA VAL A 147 0.01 -1.56 3.72
C VAL A 147 0.33 -2.33 2.44
N GLY A 148 1.58 -2.30 2.01
CA GLY A 148 2.06 -3.02 0.83
C GLY A 148 3.57 -3.01 0.74
N VAL A 149 4.13 -4.06 0.14
CA VAL A 149 5.58 -4.23 -0.04
C VAL A 149 5.90 -4.65 -1.46
N PHE A 150 6.77 -3.91 -2.13
CA PHE A 150 7.42 -4.36 -3.37
C PHE A 150 8.71 -5.09 -3.01
N ALA A 151 8.87 -6.34 -3.43
CA ALA A 151 10.03 -7.14 -3.05
C ALA A 151 10.34 -8.24 -4.07
N ALA A 152 11.61 -8.64 -4.14
CA ALA A 152 12.06 -9.74 -5.00
C ALA A 152 11.97 -11.08 -4.27
N SER A 153 11.42 -12.10 -4.94
CA SER A 153 11.34 -13.47 -4.42
C SER A 153 12.66 -14.23 -4.51
N GLN A 154 13.60 -13.76 -5.33
CA GLN A 154 14.88 -14.39 -5.59
C GLN A 154 16.04 -13.36 -5.58
N ILE A 155 17.26 -13.82 -5.89
CA ILE A 155 18.42 -12.95 -6.08
C ILE A 155 18.12 -11.98 -7.24
N SER A 156 18.27 -10.68 -7.01
CA SER A 156 18.05 -9.64 -8.00
C SER A 156 19.35 -8.90 -8.32
N TYR A 157 19.39 -8.24 -9.48
CA TYR A 157 20.60 -7.63 -10.00
C TYR A 157 20.55 -6.11 -9.95
N SER A 158 21.63 -5.50 -9.51
CA SER A 158 21.68 -4.09 -9.14
C SER A 158 21.24 -3.12 -10.23
N GLY A 159 21.73 -3.28 -11.46
CA GLY A 159 21.38 -2.37 -12.56
C GLY A 159 19.88 -2.42 -12.89
N TYR A 160 19.30 -3.60 -12.93
CA TYR A 160 17.87 -3.78 -13.12
C TYR A 160 17.06 -3.20 -11.97
N ASN A 161 17.53 -3.42 -10.75
CA ASN A 161 16.89 -2.89 -9.54
C ASN A 161 16.87 -1.36 -9.52
N ASP A 162 17.93 -0.70 -10.01
CA ASP A 162 18.00 0.76 -10.08
C ASP A 162 16.97 1.31 -11.06
N ALA A 163 16.85 0.70 -12.27
CA ALA A 163 15.84 1.08 -13.26
C ALA A 163 14.42 0.83 -12.77
N LEU A 164 14.19 -0.30 -12.11
CA LEU A 164 12.91 -0.64 -11.49
C LEU A 164 12.51 0.42 -10.46
N THR A 165 13.43 0.77 -9.55
CA THR A 165 13.19 1.79 -8.52
C THR A 165 12.80 3.11 -9.14
N VAL A 166 13.61 3.61 -10.06
CA VAL A 166 13.37 4.87 -10.75
C VAL A 166 12.02 4.86 -11.47
N GLY A 167 11.70 3.78 -12.19
CA GLY A 167 10.43 3.66 -12.92
C GLY A 167 9.21 3.62 -12.01
N MET A 168 9.32 3.05 -10.81
CA MET A 168 8.22 3.06 -9.84
C MET A 168 7.96 4.46 -9.27
N PHE A 169 9.01 5.23 -8.96
CA PHE A 169 8.82 6.60 -8.46
C PHE A 169 8.42 7.58 -9.57
N ASP A 170 8.92 7.39 -10.79
CA ASP A 170 8.45 8.11 -11.97
C ASP A 170 6.96 7.87 -12.23
N ALA A 171 6.49 6.66 -12.02
CA ALA A 171 5.07 6.33 -12.16
C ALA A 171 4.17 7.20 -11.29
N ILE A 172 4.57 7.48 -10.05
CA ILE A 172 3.76 8.18 -9.06
C ILE A 172 3.62 9.68 -9.42
N TRP A 173 4.68 10.28 -9.94
CA TRP A 173 4.72 11.67 -10.39
C TRP A 173 5.35 11.75 -11.77
N SER A 174 4.54 11.80 -12.80
CA SER A 174 5.00 11.77 -14.19
C SER A 174 5.56 13.11 -14.70
N ASN A 175 5.35 14.19 -13.97
CA ASN A 175 5.76 15.54 -14.37
C ASN A 175 6.56 16.23 -13.23
N PRO A 176 7.83 16.57 -13.41
CA PRO A 176 8.63 16.49 -14.65
C PRO A 176 9.09 15.07 -15.03
N GLY A 177 8.80 14.05 -14.24
CA GLY A 177 9.28 12.69 -14.38
C GLY A 177 10.68 12.49 -13.79
N LEU A 178 10.99 11.26 -13.39
CA LEU A 178 12.31 10.87 -12.89
C LEU A 178 13.11 10.24 -14.03
N LEU A 179 14.02 11.02 -14.59
CA LEU A 179 14.97 10.60 -15.62
C LEU A 179 16.36 10.55 -15.00
N PRO A 180 16.83 9.40 -14.54
CA PRO A 180 18.13 9.32 -13.92
C PRO A 180 19.22 9.62 -14.97
N ASN A 181 20.20 10.37 -14.56
CA ASN A 181 21.42 10.56 -15.35
C ASN A 181 22.31 9.34 -15.17
N PHE A 182 22.23 8.39 -16.07
CA PHE A 182 23.05 7.18 -16.03
C PHE A 182 24.49 7.37 -16.51
N GLY A 183 24.91 8.60 -16.73
CA GLY A 183 26.27 8.95 -17.09
C GLY A 183 26.78 8.41 -18.43
N SER A 184 28.05 8.65 -18.72
CA SER A 184 28.66 8.29 -20.01
C SER A 184 28.88 6.80 -20.24
N GLY A 185 28.68 5.97 -19.25
CA GLY A 185 28.73 4.50 -19.34
C GLY A 185 27.36 3.84 -19.26
N GLY A 186 26.32 4.62 -19.07
CA GLY A 186 24.94 4.18 -19.01
C GLY A 186 24.24 4.29 -20.36
N ILE A 187 23.09 3.69 -20.43
CA ILE A 187 22.21 3.81 -21.61
C ILE A 187 21.72 5.25 -21.67
N SER A 188 22.09 5.93 -22.72
CA SER A 188 21.63 7.27 -22.99
C SER A 188 20.11 7.26 -23.15
N ASN A 189 19.43 7.93 -22.24
CA ASN A 189 18.03 8.32 -22.32
C ASN A 189 17.09 7.18 -22.76
N PRO A 190 16.60 6.33 -21.84
CA PRO A 190 15.57 5.39 -22.22
C PRO A 190 14.42 6.19 -22.84
N ASN A 191 13.82 5.68 -23.93
CA ASN A 191 12.56 6.22 -24.46
C ASN A 191 11.51 6.07 -23.36
N VAL A 192 11.38 7.08 -22.54
CA VAL A 192 10.38 7.09 -21.48
C VAL A 192 9.07 7.43 -22.11
N ASN A 193 8.15 6.47 -22.13
CA ASN A 193 6.80 6.76 -22.57
C ASN A 193 6.20 7.81 -21.61
N THR A 194 5.66 8.87 -22.17
CA THR A 194 4.85 9.80 -21.37
C THR A 194 3.62 9.07 -20.85
N HIS A 195 3.35 9.21 -19.58
CA HIS A 195 2.18 8.67 -18.91
C HIS A 195 1.64 9.69 -17.91
N SER A 196 0.40 9.55 -17.51
CA SER A 196 -0.16 10.28 -16.38
C SER A 196 0.29 9.65 -15.06
N ASP A 197 0.11 10.37 -13.96
CA ASP A 197 0.40 9.83 -12.62
C ASP A 197 -0.35 8.53 -12.36
N ILE A 198 0.36 7.57 -11.78
CA ILE A 198 -0.12 6.22 -11.50
C ILE A 198 -0.03 5.98 -9.98
N TYR A 199 -1.18 5.71 -9.36
CA TYR A 199 -1.24 5.53 -7.91
C TYR A 199 -1.58 4.11 -7.47
N LYS A 200 -2.19 3.28 -8.35
CA LYS A 200 -2.50 1.87 -8.04
C LYS A 200 -1.22 1.06 -7.97
N MET A 201 -1.04 0.37 -6.86
CA MET A 201 0.22 -0.33 -6.51
C MET A 201 0.66 -1.33 -7.58
N GLY A 202 -0.27 -2.13 -8.11
CA GLY A 202 0.05 -3.08 -9.19
C GLY A 202 0.52 -2.40 -10.47
N HIS A 203 -0.06 -1.24 -10.81
CA HIS A 203 0.36 -0.46 -11.98
C HIS A 203 1.71 0.22 -11.76
N VAL A 204 2.01 0.67 -10.53
CA VAL A 204 3.33 1.22 -10.17
C VAL A 204 4.43 0.18 -10.38
N LEU A 205 4.20 -1.07 -9.95
CA LEU A 205 5.14 -2.16 -10.22
C LEU A 205 5.32 -2.38 -11.73
N ASN A 206 4.21 -2.44 -12.49
CA ASN A 206 4.26 -2.64 -13.93
C ASN A 206 5.05 -1.54 -14.65
N GLN A 207 4.89 -0.27 -14.22
CA GLN A 207 5.66 0.85 -14.78
C GLN A 207 7.16 0.74 -14.44
N GLY A 208 7.49 0.28 -13.24
CA GLY A 208 8.88 -0.02 -12.86
C GLY A 208 9.49 -1.12 -13.73
N LEU A 209 8.76 -2.21 -13.96
CA LEU A 209 9.19 -3.31 -14.84
C LEU A 209 9.32 -2.86 -16.30
N LEU A 210 8.42 -2.01 -16.76
CA LEU A 210 8.51 -1.41 -18.11
C LEU A 210 9.77 -0.54 -18.25
N ARG A 211 10.05 0.33 -17.27
CA ARG A 211 11.26 1.15 -17.25
C ARG A 211 12.53 0.30 -17.26
N MET A 212 12.54 -0.77 -16.49
CA MET A 212 13.65 -1.71 -16.46
C MET A 212 13.90 -2.32 -17.85
N GLY A 213 12.84 -2.78 -18.52
CA GLY A 213 12.93 -3.30 -19.88
C GLY A 213 13.38 -2.26 -20.92
N GLN A 214 12.92 -1.01 -20.80
CA GLN A 214 13.34 0.12 -21.66
C GLN A 214 14.81 0.49 -21.47
N THR A 215 15.33 0.34 -20.24
CA THR A 215 16.70 0.70 -19.90
C THR A 215 17.69 -0.39 -20.31
N TRP A 216 17.40 -1.65 -20.02
CA TRP A 216 18.35 -2.77 -20.12
C TRP A 216 17.94 -3.85 -21.12
N GLY A 217 16.80 -3.71 -21.78
CA GLY A 217 16.17 -4.79 -22.53
C GLY A 217 15.38 -5.73 -21.63
N LEU A 218 14.62 -6.63 -22.27
CA LEU A 218 13.74 -7.56 -21.57
C LEU A 218 14.56 -8.64 -20.86
N ASP A 219 14.59 -8.61 -19.54
CA ASP A 219 15.09 -9.69 -18.70
C ASP A 219 13.92 -10.45 -18.07
N GLN A 220 13.63 -11.64 -18.58
CA GLN A 220 12.52 -12.47 -18.12
C GLN A 220 12.71 -12.90 -16.66
N TYR A 221 13.93 -13.13 -16.20
CA TYR A 221 14.20 -13.55 -14.83
C TYR A 221 13.84 -12.43 -13.86
N THR A 222 14.40 -11.23 -14.05
CA THR A 222 14.15 -10.10 -13.15
C THR A 222 12.69 -9.65 -13.18
N ASN A 223 12.02 -9.72 -14.36
CA ASN A 223 10.59 -9.43 -14.47
C ASN A 223 9.71 -10.37 -13.64
N ARG A 224 10.12 -11.63 -13.48
CA ARG A 224 9.33 -12.65 -12.78
C ARG A 224 9.57 -12.70 -11.28
N ILE A 225 10.65 -12.14 -10.78
CA ILE A 225 11.01 -12.24 -9.36
C ILE A 225 10.48 -11.07 -8.52
N PHE A 226 10.13 -9.93 -9.12
CA PHE A 226 9.56 -8.81 -8.39
C PHE A 226 8.05 -8.94 -8.26
N HIS A 227 7.58 -8.85 -7.03
CA HIS A 227 6.18 -8.97 -6.65
C HIS A 227 5.73 -7.79 -5.80
N TYR A 228 4.42 -7.57 -5.81
CA TYR A 228 3.77 -6.71 -4.85
C TYR A 228 2.99 -7.58 -3.85
N PHE A 229 3.26 -7.38 -2.57
CA PHE A 229 2.57 -8.00 -1.46
C PHE A 229 1.56 -6.98 -0.92
N GLY A 230 0.28 -7.23 -1.06
CA GLY A 230 -0.82 -6.35 -0.71
C GLY A 230 -1.92 -6.34 -1.75
N ASP A 231 -2.88 -5.43 -1.65
CA ASP A 231 -3.93 -5.25 -2.67
C ASP A 231 -3.41 -4.41 -3.84
N PRO A 232 -3.23 -5.00 -5.05
CA PRO A 232 -2.67 -4.28 -6.20
C PRO A 232 -3.62 -3.20 -6.75
N SER A 233 -4.90 -3.22 -6.40
CA SER A 233 -5.89 -2.21 -6.80
C SER A 233 -5.90 -0.97 -5.90
N MET A 234 -5.30 -1.07 -4.71
CA MET A 234 -5.22 0.04 -3.76
C MET A 234 -4.35 1.16 -4.30
N GLU A 235 -4.80 2.40 -4.11
CA GLU A 235 -4.03 3.60 -4.42
C GLU A 235 -3.18 4.03 -3.24
N MET A 236 -1.92 4.38 -3.51
CA MET A 236 -1.06 5.00 -2.50
C MET A 236 -1.37 6.48 -2.35
N TYR A 237 -1.24 7.01 -1.16
CA TYR A 237 -1.35 8.45 -0.92
C TYR A 237 -0.10 9.18 -1.39
N THR A 238 -0.29 10.33 -2.04
CA THR A 238 0.78 11.24 -2.43
C THR A 238 0.78 12.55 -1.63
N ALA A 239 -0.21 12.71 -0.76
CA ALA A 239 -0.33 13.79 0.21
C ALA A 239 -1.06 13.30 1.46
N SER A 240 -1.00 14.08 2.55
CA SER A 240 -1.84 13.80 3.74
C SER A 240 -3.30 13.72 3.33
N PRO A 241 -3.99 12.60 3.60
CA PRO A 241 -5.33 12.40 3.11
C PRO A 241 -6.32 13.35 3.78
N SER A 242 -7.16 13.97 2.96
CA SER A 242 -8.32 14.74 3.41
C SER A 242 -9.44 13.82 3.90
N THR A 243 -10.41 14.39 4.59
CA THR A 243 -11.62 13.69 5.03
C THR A 243 -12.82 14.29 4.31
N PHE A 244 -13.77 13.47 3.91
CA PHE A 244 -15.04 13.94 3.38
C PHE A 244 -15.87 14.53 4.52
N THR A 245 -16.24 15.80 4.42
CA THR A 245 -17.02 16.52 5.46
C THR A 245 -18.43 16.88 5.00
N GLY A 246 -18.74 16.75 3.72
CA GLY A 246 -20.00 17.21 3.12
C GLY A 246 -20.77 16.12 2.36
N VAL A 247 -20.50 14.85 2.62
CA VAL A 247 -21.25 13.75 1.98
C VAL A 247 -22.66 13.71 2.53
N THR A 248 -23.64 13.76 1.64
CA THR A 248 -25.05 13.55 1.98
C THR A 248 -25.63 12.41 1.16
N VAL A 249 -26.47 11.60 1.78
CA VAL A 249 -27.22 10.52 1.13
C VAL A 249 -28.69 10.75 1.38
N THR A 250 -29.46 10.82 0.31
CA THR A 250 -30.94 10.94 0.37
C THR A 250 -31.57 9.71 -0.24
N GLU A 251 -32.24 8.93 0.59
CA GLU A 251 -32.95 7.72 0.18
C GLU A 251 -34.39 8.01 -0.21
N ASN A 252 -34.86 7.38 -1.30
CA ASN A 252 -36.25 7.41 -1.72
C ASN A 252 -36.64 6.03 -2.31
N GLY A 253 -37.33 5.22 -1.49
CA GLY A 253 -37.69 3.84 -1.85
C GLY A 253 -36.47 2.97 -2.10
N THR A 254 -36.29 2.54 -3.36
CA THR A 254 -35.16 1.74 -3.84
C THR A 254 -34.07 2.61 -4.48
N SER A 255 -34.15 3.94 -4.36
CA SER A 255 -33.15 4.86 -4.90
C SER A 255 -32.37 5.53 -3.79
N ALA A 256 -31.11 5.90 -4.06
CA ALA A 256 -30.30 6.74 -3.20
C ALA A 256 -29.52 7.77 -4.03
N THR A 257 -29.69 9.04 -3.68
CA THR A 257 -28.91 10.14 -4.27
C THR A 257 -27.77 10.47 -3.31
N VAL A 258 -26.55 10.38 -3.81
CA VAL A 258 -25.33 10.70 -3.07
C VAL A 258 -24.75 12.00 -3.61
N ASN A 259 -24.52 12.97 -2.73
CA ASN A 259 -23.76 14.17 -3.03
C ASN A 259 -22.47 14.15 -2.20
N THR A 260 -21.33 14.27 -2.84
CA THR A 260 -20.02 14.10 -2.19
C THR A 260 -19.44 15.39 -1.62
N GLY A 261 -19.97 16.56 -2.01
CA GLY A 261 -19.43 17.86 -1.66
C GLY A 261 -18.09 18.20 -2.34
N VAL A 262 -17.50 17.28 -3.10
CA VAL A 262 -16.26 17.45 -3.87
C VAL A 262 -16.41 16.80 -5.25
N SER A 263 -15.69 17.31 -6.25
CA SER A 263 -15.69 16.76 -7.61
C SER A 263 -14.78 15.56 -7.76
N ASN A 264 -14.93 14.84 -8.90
CA ASN A 264 -14.05 13.73 -9.30
C ASN A 264 -13.96 12.63 -8.26
N CYS A 265 -15.09 12.24 -7.69
CA CYS A 265 -15.19 11.12 -6.78
C CYS A 265 -15.64 9.86 -7.51
N LYS A 266 -15.29 8.73 -6.96
CA LYS A 266 -15.91 7.45 -7.25
C LYS A 266 -16.92 7.14 -6.15
N ILE A 267 -18.16 6.88 -6.52
CA ILE A 267 -19.22 6.47 -5.62
C ILE A 267 -19.59 5.04 -5.98
N THR A 268 -19.65 4.16 -4.98
CA THR A 268 -20.06 2.77 -5.18
C THR A 268 -21.20 2.46 -4.23
N VAL A 269 -22.25 1.85 -4.74
CA VAL A 269 -23.26 1.17 -3.95
C VAL A 269 -23.07 -0.34 -4.08
N CYS A 270 -23.14 -1.07 -2.99
CA CYS A 270 -22.98 -2.52 -2.99
C CYS A 270 -23.96 -3.15 -2.00
N SER A 271 -24.76 -4.13 -2.46
CA SER A 271 -25.60 -4.94 -1.58
C SER A 271 -24.72 -5.72 -0.60
N ILE A 272 -25.16 -5.80 0.66
CA ILE A 272 -24.40 -6.47 1.73
C ILE A 272 -24.61 -7.98 1.69
N LEU A 273 -25.80 -8.43 1.34
CA LEU A 273 -26.20 -9.83 1.41
C LEU A 273 -26.20 -10.52 0.06
N ASP A 274 -26.42 -9.78 -1.02
CA ASP A 274 -26.38 -10.31 -2.37
C ASP A 274 -24.95 -10.24 -2.94
N MET A 275 -24.47 -11.35 -3.50
CA MET A 275 -23.14 -11.50 -4.11
C MET A 275 -23.22 -11.77 -5.61
N GLY A 276 -24.39 -11.59 -6.22
CA GLY A 276 -24.56 -11.72 -7.66
C GLY A 276 -23.81 -10.63 -8.46
N SER A 277 -23.72 -10.78 -9.75
CA SER A 277 -23.06 -9.81 -10.66
C SER A 277 -23.72 -8.42 -10.68
N SER A 278 -24.95 -8.32 -10.20
CA SER A 278 -25.73 -7.08 -10.05
C SER A 278 -25.66 -6.49 -8.64
N CYS A 279 -24.79 -7.04 -7.76
CA CYS A 279 -24.75 -6.63 -6.35
C CYS A 279 -24.15 -5.22 -6.13
N TYR A 280 -23.52 -4.62 -7.14
CA TYR A 280 -22.94 -3.30 -7.00
C TYR A 280 -23.10 -2.46 -8.28
N GLU A 281 -23.14 -1.15 -8.08
CA GLU A 281 -23.07 -0.14 -9.15
C GLU A 281 -22.03 0.91 -8.80
N VAL A 282 -21.33 1.44 -9.81
CA VAL A 282 -20.24 2.41 -9.66
C VAL A 282 -20.50 3.61 -10.53
N ALA A 283 -20.41 4.80 -9.93
CA ALA A 283 -20.32 6.07 -10.65
C ALA A 283 -18.92 6.65 -10.46
N ASP A 284 -18.24 6.99 -11.55
CA ASP A 284 -16.86 7.48 -11.53
C ASP A 284 -16.77 8.93 -12.03
N ASN A 285 -15.80 9.69 -11.51
CA ASN A 285 -15.57 11.10 -11.83
C ASN A 285 -16.80 12.02 -11.62
N VAL A 286 -17.56 11.76 -10.57
CA VAL A 286 -18.78 12.51 -10.25
C VAL A 286 -18.64 13.33 -8.96
N SER A 287 -19.52 14.33 -8.80
CA SER A 287 -19.74 15.03 -7.54
C SER A 287 -21.08 14.65 -6.91
N SER A 288 -21.98 14.07 -7.69
CA SER A 288 -23.26 13.54 -7.25
C SER A 288 -23.74 12.45 -8.20
N TYR A 289 -24.45 11.46 -7.67
CA TYR A 289 -25.06 10.39 -8.47
C TYR A 289 -26.29 9.82 -7.78
N THR A 290 -27.27 9.41 -8.58
CA THR A 290 -28.47 8.73 -8.10
C THR A 290 -28.47 7.28 -8.56
N PHE A 291 -28.37 6.38 -7.61
CA PHE A 291 -28.56 4.95 -7.84
C PHE A 291 -30.03 4.59 -7.78
N THR A 292 -30.47 3.66 -8.61
CA THR A 292 -31.84 3.13 -8.65
C THR A 292 -31.82 1.62 -8.44
N ASP A 293 -32.98 1.07 -8.05
CA ASP A 293 -33.16 -0.38 -7.88
C ASP A 293 -32.19 -1.05 -6.89
N ILE A 294 -31.81 -0.30 -5.85
CA ILE A 294 -30.85 -0.78 -4.84
C ILE A 294 -31.49 -1.85 -3.97
N VAL A 295 -30.79 -2.97 -3.82
CA VAL A 295 -31.18 -4.06 -2.91
C VAL A 295 -30.65 -3.80 -1.50
N LYS A 296 -31.56 -3.67 -0.54
CA LYS A 296 -31.22 -3.46 0.88
C LYS A 296 -30.93 -4.78 1.59
N PRO A 297 -30.04 -4.82 2.60
CA PRO A 297 -29.15 -3.73 3.02
C PRO A 297 -27.97 -3.52 2.07
N TYR A 298 -27.43 -2.29 2.01
CA TYR A 298 -26.36 -1.93 1.10
C TYR A 298 -25.32 -1.01 1.75
N TYR A 299 -24.12 -0.96 1.19
CA TYR A 299 -23.12 0.06 1.48
C TYR A 299 -23.14 1.14 0.39
N ILE A 300 -22.87 2.38 0.81
CA ILE A 300 -22.39 3.40 -0.09
C ILE A 300 -20.98 3.77 0.35
N SER A 301 -20.03 3.72 -0.56
CA SER A 301 -18.69 4.22 -0.34
C SER A 301 -18.37 5.36 -1.30
N VAL A 302 -17.64 6.36 -0.81
CA VAL A 302 -17.11 7.46 -1.62
C VAL A 302 -15.60 7.43 -1.49
N THR A 303 -14.91 7.38 -2.62
CA THR A 303 -13.45 7.40 -2.68
C THR A 303 -12.96 8.46 -3.63
N LYS A 304 -11.78 9.01 -3.33
CA LYS A 304 -11.04 9.93 -4.18
C LYS A 304 -9.56 9.85 -3.81
N HIS A 305 -8.67 10.04 -4.78
CA HIS A 305 -7.24 10.09 -4.51
C HIS A 305 -6.91 11.14 -3.43
N ASN A 306 -6.07 10.78 -2.48
CA ASN A 306 -5.72 11.59 -1.31
C ASN A 306 -6.89 11.95 -0.37
N TYR A 307 -7.93 11.10 -0.35
CA TYR A 307 -9.00 11.18 0.64
C TYR A 307 -9.10 9.84 1.40
N LYS A 308 -9.37 9.92 2.69
CA LYS A 308 -9.79 8.73 3.45
C LYS A 308 -11.12 8.25 2.88
N PRO A 309 -11.28 6.95 2.59
CA PRO A 309 -12.55 6.42 2.11
C PRO A 309 -13.69 6.79 3.07
N TYR A 310 -14.80 7.23 2.52
CA TYR A 310 -16.04 7.45 3.28
C TYR A 310 -16.97 6.27 3.04
N ILE A 311 -17.50 5.71 4.12
CA ILE A 311 -18.55 4.69 4.07
C ILE A 311 -19.76 5.29 4.76
N TYR A 312 -20.90 5.31 4.07
CA TYR A 312 -22.13 5.83 4.62
C TYR A 312 -22.59 4.99 5.82
N PRO A 313 -22.67 5.60 7.01
CA PRO A 313 -23.01 4.90 8.22
C PRO A 313 -24.51 4.59 8.26
N GLN A 314 -24.88 3.35 8.03
CA GLN A 314 -26.27 2.88 8.10
C GLN A 314 -26.48 1.96 9.29
N ASP A 315 -27.71 1.94 9.78
CA ASP A 315 -28.21 0.87 10.62
C ASP A 315 -28.51 -0.34 9.73
N ILE A 316 -27.89 -1.46 10.03
CA ILE A 316 -27.99 -2.69 9.26
C ILE A 316 -28.95 -3.65 9.98
N TYR A 317 -29.96 -4.13 9.27
CA TYR A 317 -30.93 -5.10 9.78
C TYR A 317 -30.79 -6.40 9.01
N ILE A 318 -30.54 -7.50 9.72
CA ILE A 318 -30.38 -8.84 9.15
C ILE A 318 -31.35 -9.79 9.81
N GLN A 319 -32.24 -10.34 9.01
CA GLN A 319 -33.19 -11.40 9.42
C GLN A 319 -33.47 -12.33 8.24
N ASN A 320 -33.91 -13.54 8.51
CA ASN A 320 -34.19 -14.56 7.51
C ASN A 320 -33.02 -14.76 6.53
N TYR A 321 -31.82 -14.92 7.09
CA TYR A 321 -30.61 -15.03 6.29
C TYR A 321 -29.70 -16.13 6.81
N THR A 322 -29.02 -16.84 5.87
CA THR A 322 -28.06 -17.88 6.18
C THR A 322 -26.70 -17.52 5.58
N PHE A 323 -25.73 -17.31 6.42
CA PHE A 323 -24.34 -17.11 6.01
C PHE A 323 -23.69 -18.48 5.73
N THR A 324 -23.30 -18.71 4.49
CA THR A 324 -22.62 -19.94 4.03
C THR A 324 -21.16 -19.74 3.69
N SER A 325 -20.65 -18.52 3.82
CA SER A 325 -19.26 -18.13 3.53
C SER A 325 -18.87 -16.94 4.37
N ASP A 326 -17.58 -16.65 4.42
CA ASP A 326 -17.00 -15.52 5.16
C ASP A 326 -17.64 -14.19 4.78
N ARG A 327 -17.94 -13.36 5.77
CA ARG A 327 -18.52 -12.03 5.61
C ARG A 327 -18.00 -11.06 6.63
N LEU A 328 -17.73 -9.85 6.16
CA LEU A 328 -17.56 -8.66 6.98
C LEU A 328 -18.76 -7.74 6.76
N ILE A 329 -19.55 -7.53 7.81
CA ILE A 329 -20.69 -6.61 7.82
C ILE A 329 -20.28 -5.35 8.56
N ILE A 330 -20.39 -4.20 7.91
CA ILE A 330 -20.04 -2.90 8.50
C ILE A 330 -21.31 -2.06 8.62
N GLY A 331 -21.52 -1.43 9.78
CA GLY A 331 -22.68 -0.56 10.00
C GLY A 331 -22.45 0.44 11.12
N ARG A 332 -23.37 1.40 11.25
CA ARG A 332 -23.45 2.25 12.45
C ARG A 332 -23.95 1.43 13.64
N ASN A 333 -25.14 0.83 13.49
CA ASN A 333 -25.66 -0.22 14.35
C ASN A 333 -25.95 -1.45 13.49
N ILE A 334 -25.83 -2.64 14.07
CA ILE A 334 -26.16 -3.90 13.40
C ILE A 334 -27.17 -4.66 14.26
N PHE A 335 -28.36 -4.87 13.71
CA PHE A 335 -29.46 -5.58 14.36
C PHE A 335 -29.66 -6.93 13.67
N VAL A 336 -29.54 -8.01 14.41
CA VAL A 336 -29.54 -9.37 13.86
C VAL A 336 -30.50 -10.24 14.65
N GLY A 337 -31.42 -10.92 13.97
CA GLY A 337 -32.36 -11.81 14.65
C GLY A 337 -33.57 -12.15 13.81
N ASN A 338 -34.55 -12.81 14.44
CA ASN A 338 -35.69 -13.33 13.75
C ASN A 338 -36.69 -12.25 13.28
N ASN A 339 -36.77 -11.11 13.99
CA ASN A 339 -37.72 -10.05 13.74
C ASN A 339 -37.18 -8.68 14.19
N VAL A 340 -36.13 -8.21 13.53
CA VAL A 340 -35.47 -6.96 13.87
C VAL A 340 -35.90 -5.78 12.99
N THR A 341 -36.68 -6.05 11.94
CA THR A 341 -37.26 -5.02 11.07
C THR A 341 -38.57 -5.50 10.45
N PRO A 342 -39.59 -4.62 10.35
CA PRO A 342 -40.85 -4.96 9.64
C PRO A 342 -40.72 -4.96 8.12
N SER A 343 -39.60 -4.44 7.57
CA SER A 343 -39.37 -4.27 6.12
C SER A 343 -38.87 -5.53 5.40
N GLN A 344 -38.57 -6.60 6.14
CA GLN A 344 -38.07 -7.86 5.60
C GLN A 344 -38.90 -9.04 6.14
N THR A 345 -38.85 -10.18 5.44
CA THR A 345 -39.49 -11.42 5.91
C THR A 345 -38.87 -11.87 7.22
N GLN A 346 -39.68 -12.20 8.21
CA GLN A 346 -39.23 -12.74 9.48
C GLN A 346 -38.59 -14.13 9.29
N GLY A 347 -37.53 -14.39 10.03
CA GLY A 347 -36.85 -15.68 10.01
C GLY A 347 -35.49 -15.62 10.70
N PRO A 348 -34.92 -16.77 11.04
CA PRO A 348 -33.66 -16.85 11.78
C PRO A 348 -32.47 -16.37 10.94
N VAL A 349 -31.41 -16.00 11.65
CA VAL A 349 -30.11 -15.73 11.06
C VAL A 349 -29.14 -16.83 11.51
N ILE A 350 -28.58 -17.56 10.55
CA ILE A 350 -27.79 -18.75 10.81
C ILE A 350 -26.41 -18.56 10.18
N ILE A 351 -25.35 -18.78 10.96
CA ILE A 351 -23.99 -18.90 10.44
C ILE A 351 -23.65 -20.39 10.33
N LYS A 352 -23.46 -20.85 9.11
CA LYS A 352 -23.19 -22.26 8.81
C LYS A 352 -21.76 -22.68 9.15
N ASN A 353 -21.58 -23.97 9.32
CA ASN A 353 -20.26 -24.61 9.43
C ASN A 353 -19.33 -24.13 8.28
N GLY A 354 -18.12 -23.70 8.63
CA GLY A 354 -17.09 -23.22 7.71
C GLY A 354 -17.21 -21.74 7.33
N ALA A 355 -18.28 -21.03 7.72
CA ALA A 355 -18.38 -19.60 7.53
C ALA A 355 -17.79 -18.81 8.72
N ASN A 356 -17.03 -17.75 8.43
CA ASN A 356 -16.53 -16.80 9.41
C ASN A 356 -17.21 -15.45 9.20
N VAL A 357 -18.00 -14.98 10.16
CA VAL A 357 -18.76 -13.73 10.04
C VAL A 357 -18.28 -12.72 11.08
N ILE A 358 -17.94 -11.53 10.59
CA ILE A 358 -17.50 -10.42 11.43
C ILE A 358 -18.52 -9.28 11.32
N PHE A 359 -19.07 -8.85 12.45
CA PHE A 359 -19.87 -7.63 12.53
C PHE A 359 -19.01 -6.49 13.10
N SER A 360 -18.84 -5.44 12.31
CA SER A 360 -18.05 -4.27 12.68
C SER A 360 -18.95 -3.05 12.76
N ALA A 361 -19.33 -2.66 13.97
CA ALA A 361 -20.22 -1.53 14.21
C ALA A 361 -19.50 -0.32 14.76
N GLU A 362 -19.97 0.88 14.38
CA GLU A 362 -19.51 2.14 14.97
C GLU A 362 -20.07 2.35 16.38
N GLN A 363 -21.30 1.88 16.62
CA GLN A 363 -22.01 1.99 17.89
C GLN A 363 -22.27 0.61 18.49
N ASP A 364 -23.38 -0.04 18.08
CA ASP A 364 -23.84 -1.26 18.74
C ASP A 364 -24.08 -2.42 17.76
N VAL A 365 -23.92 -3.65 18.27
CA VAL A 365 -24.40 -4.88 17.66
C VAL A 365 -25.44 -5.50 18.59
N LEU A 366 -26.68 -5.57 18.14
CA LEU A 366 -27.78 -6.21 18.85
C LEU A 366 -28.07 -7.58 18.23
N LEU A 367 -27.85 -8.62 19.00
CA LEU A 367 -28.23 -9.99 18.66
C LEU A 367 -29.54 -10.30 19.37
N ASP A 368 -30.62 -10.50 18.61
CA ASP A 368 -31.94 -10.91 19.15
C ASP A 368 -32.14 -12.42 18.93
N ARG A 369 -33.23 -12.95 19.47
CA ARG A 369 -33.55 -14.36 19.31
C ARG A 369 -33.61 -14.77 17.84
N GLY A 370 -33.25 -16.02 17.56
CA GLY A 370 -33.13 -16.55 16.20
C GLY A 370 -31.80 -16.26 15.52
N PHE A 371 -30.81 -15.74 16.24
CA PHE A 371 -29.42 -15.74 15.80
C PHE A 371 -28.73 -17.03 16.28
N GLU A 372 -28.14 -17.76 15.36
CA GLU A 372 -27.50 -19.06 15.62
C GLU A 372 -26.19 -19.19 14.90
N VAL A 373 -25.18 -19.77 15.56
CA VAL A 373 -23.90 -20.16 14.97
C VAL A 373 -23.80 -21.68 15.06
N GLU A 374 -23.78 -22.36 13.92
CA GLU A 374 -23.62 -23.81 13.88
C GLU A 374 -22.21 -24.22 14.32
N LEU A 375 -22.06 -25.45 14.78
CA LEU A 375 -20.75 -26.02 15.13
C LEU A 375 -19.81 -25.97 13.91
N GLY A 376 -18.64 -25.30 14.07
CA GLY A 376 -17.67 -25.06 13.01
C GLY A 376 -17.86 -23.76 12.26
N GLY A 377 -18.94 -23.02 12.47
CA GLY A 377 -19.05 -21.61 12.13
C GLY A 377 -18.32 -20.73 13.16
N THR A 378 -17.86 -19.55 12.76
CA THR A 378 -17.24 -18.57 13.65
C THR A 378 -17.90 -17.21 13.55
N PHE A 379 -17.91 -16.48 14.67
CA PHE A 379 -18.53 -15.17 14.78
C PHE A 379 -17.67 -14.24 15.63
N GLU A 380 -17.49 -13.01 15.18
CA GLU A 380 -16.74 -11.99 15.89
C GLU A 380 -17.45 -10.64 15.81
N ILE A 381 -17.44 -9.88 16.91
CA ILE A 381 -17.88 -8.49 16.95
C ILE A 381 -16.65 -7.59 17.09
N LYS A 382 -16.53 -6.60 16.21
CA LYS A 382 -15.48 -5.56 16.27
C LYS A 382 -16.11 -4.19 16.44
N LYS A 383 -15.57 -3.39 17.34
CA LYS A 383 -15.86 -1.97 17.39
C LYS A 383 -14.98 -1.25 16.36
N ARG A 384 -15.61 -0.36 15.58
CA ARG A 384 -14.93 0.44 14.56
C ARG A 384 -14.44 1.77 15.11
#